data_75ef09e9d2db16872a4a8c30203510e4
#
_entry.id   75ef09e9d2db16872a4a8c30203510e4
#
_cell.length_a   1.000
_cell.length_b   1.000
_cell.length_c   1.000
_cell.angle_alpha   90.00
_cell.angle_beta   90.00
_cell.angle_gamma   90.00
#
_symmetry.space_group_name_H-M   'P 1'
#
loop_
_entity.id
_entity.type
_entity.pdbx_description
1 polymer ?
#
loop_
_entity_poly.entity_id
_entity_poly.type
_entity_poly.pdbx_seq_one_letter_code
_entity_poly.pdbx_strand_id
1 'polypeptide(L)'
;MVEVEIEREYGFGADVVWGVIADFGNVSWVPGIEKVDLEGEGVGMIRHLTVPVFPQLHERLDAIDPQEKVLEYSIPAVEYIKVKNYSARAQVVDLGSGRCRVLWSCRAEAEGASEQQASDETRAFYEAMLGWINDYLEQR
;
A
#
# COMPACT_ATOMS: atom_id res chain seq x y z
N MET A 1 -8.02 -12.80 -13.49
CA MET A 1 -7.45 -11.56 -12.95
C MET A 1 -7.73 -11.46 -11.46
N VAL A 2 -6.74 -11.06 -10.69
CA VAL A 2 -6.90 -10.82 -9.25
C VAL A 2 -7.35 -9.37 -9.05
N GLU A 3 -8.47 -9.18 -8.37
CA GLU A 3 -8.98 -7.87 -7.99
C GLU A 3 -9.37 -7.94 -6.52
N VAL A 4 -8.76 -7.09 -5.70
CA VAL A 4 -9.00 -7.07 -4.26
C VAL A 4 -9.27 -5.63 -3.83
N GLU A 5 -10.26 -5.45 -2.97
CA GLU A 5 -10.54 -4.16 -2.34
C GLU A 5 -10.83 -4.40 -0.87
N ILE A 6 -10.15 -3.63 -0.02
CA ILE A 6 -10.31 -3.66 1.42
C ILE A 6 -10.54 -2.24 1.90
N GLU A 7 -11.38 -2.07 2.90
CA GLU A 7 -11.56 -0.77 3.54
C GLU A 7 -11.46 -0.88 5.05
N ARG A 8 -11.06 0.22 5.68
CA ARG A 8 -11.00 0.33 7.14
C ARG A 8 -11.28 1.76 7.56
N GLU A 9 -12.04 1.93 8.63
CA GLU A 9 -12.26 3.22 9.26
C GLU A 9 -11.21 3.46 10.35
N TYR A 10 -10.79 4.72 10.50
CA TYR A 10 -9.81 5.13 11.51
C TYR A 10 -10.39 6.25 12.37
N GLY A 11 -10.04 6.21 13.65
CA GLY A 11 -10.34 7.29 14.59
C GLY A 11 -9.32 8.43 14.52
N PHE A 12 -8.80 8.69 13.32
CA PHE A 12 -7.87 9.77 13.00
C PHE A 12 -8.42 10.54 11.81
N GLY A 13 -8.09 11.83 11.72
CA GLY A 13 -8.57 12.65 10.61
C GLY A 13 -7.95 12.25 9.27
N ALA A 14 -8.65 12.58 8.18
CA ALA A 14 -8.21 12.22 6.84
C ALA A 14 -6.81 12.76 6.52
N ASP A 15 -6.51 14.00 6.92
CA ASP A 15 -5.19 14.59 6.65
C ASP A 15 -4.06 13.87 7.39
N VAL A 16 -4.34 13.36 8.59
CA VAL A 16 -3.36 12.61 9.38
C VAL A 16 -3.02 11.30 8.71
N VAL A 17 -4.04 10.55 8.31
CA VAL A 17 -3.85 9.26 7.65
C VAL A 17 -3.27 9.45 6.25
N TRP A 18 -3.75 10.42 5.49
CA TRP A 18 -3.21 10.74 4.18
C TRP A 18 -1.72 11.10 4.25
N GLY A 19 -1.30 11.83 5.29
CA GLY A 19 0.11 12.19 5.49
C GLY A 19 1.04 10.99 5.58
N VAL A 20 0.56 9.88 6.12
CA VAL A 20 1.33 8.63 6.19
C VAL A 20 1.43 7.98 4.80
N ILE A 21 0.31 7.87 4.10
CA ILE A 21 0.24 7.20 2.80
C ILE A 21 0.94 8.02 1.71
N ALA A 22 0.72 9.33 1.69
CA ALA A 22 1.24 10.22 0.66
C ALA A 22 2.76 10.34 0.67
N ASP A 23 3.39 10.15 1.80
CA ASP A 23 4.85 10.16 1.92
C ASP A 23 5.39 8.81 1.44
N PHE A 24 5.44 8.66 0.13
CA PHE A 24 5.75 7.40 -0.54
C PHE A 24 7.14 6.87 -0.17
N GLY A 25 8.07 7.76 0.14
CA GLY A 25 9.42 7.38 0.55
C GLY A 25 9.51 6.90 2.01
N ASN A 26 8.48 7.11 2.81
CA ASN A 26 8.47 6.72 4.21
C ASN A 26 7.63 5.46 4.41
N VAL A 27 8.30 4.36 4.74
CA VAL A 27 7.65 3.08 5.03
C VAL A 27 7.92 2.63 6.47
N SER A 28 8.22 3.58 7.35
CA SER A 28 8.49 3.27 8.77
C SER A 28 7.30 2.67 9.49
N TRP A 29 6.11 2.83 8.92
CA TRP A 29 4.89 2.21 9.43
C TRP A 29 4.75 0.72 9.04
N VAL A 30 5.61 0.22 8.14
CA VAL A 30 5.59 -1.19 7.69
C VAL A 30 6.63 -1.97 8.47
N PRO A 31 6.23 -2.95 9.29
CA PRO A 31 7.21 -3.76 10.03
C PRO A 31 8.02 -4.65 9.10
N GLY A 32 9.27 -4.89 9.47
CA GLY A 32 10.13 -5.84 8.75
C GLY A 32 10.90 -5.28 7.58
N ILE A 33 10.73 -4.02 7.22
CA ILE A 33 11.57 -3.41 6.17
C ILE A 33 12.91 -3.00 6.78
N GLU A 34 14.00 -3.55 6.24
CA GLU A 34 15.35 -3.28 6.72
C GLU A 34 15.95 -2.02 6.11
N LYS A 35 15.62 -1.75 4.84
CA LYS A 35 16.22 -0.64 4.11
C LYS A 35 15.30 -0.15 3.02
N VAL A 36 15.29 1.16 2.81
CA VAL A 36 14.57 1.81 1.72
C VAL A 36 15.55 2.67 0.94
N ASP A 37 15.67 2.43 -0.36
CA ASP A 37 16.42 3.30 -1.27
C ASP A 37 15.43 3.95 -2.22
N LEU A 38 15.56 5.26 -2.41
CA LEU A 38 14.65 6.03 -3.26
C LEU A 38 15.35 6.46 -4.54
N GLU A 39 14.63 6.32 -5.66
CA GLU A 39 15.08 6.72 -6.97
C GLU A 39 14.10 7.74 -7.56
N GLY A 40 14.56 8.95 -7.81
CA GLY A 40 13.71 10.03 -8.31
C GLY A 40 12.84 10.66 -7.21
N GLU A 41 11.92 11.51 -7.62
CA GLU A 41 10.97 12.19 -6.73
C GLU A 41 9.68 12.49 -7.50
N GLY A 42 8.57 12.62 -6.78
CA GLY A 42 7.27 12.82 -7.40
C GLY A 42 6.79 11.60 -8.17
N VAL A 43 5.87 11.81 -9.10
CA VAL A 43 5.35 10.74 -9.96
C VAL A 43 6.50 10.14 -10.76
N GLY A 44 6.57 8.81 -10.78
CA GLY A 44 7.67 8.06 -11.40
C GLY A 44 8.76 7.66 -10.43
N MET A 45 8.76 8.18 -9.21
CA MET A 45 9.76 7.76 -8.21
C MET A 45 9.58 6.29 -7.88
N ILE A 46 10.67 5.64 -7.56
CA ILE A 46 10.69 4.23 -7.20
C ILE A 46 11.26 4.09 -5.79
N ARG A 47 10.58 3.32 -4.96
CA ARG A 47 11.13 2.91 -3.67
C ARG A 47 11.56 1.46 -3.76
N HIS A 48 12.82 1.22 -3.41
CA HIS A 48 13.42 -0.12 -3.40
C HIS A 48 13.43 -0.59 -1.96
N LEU A 49 12.65 -1.62 -1.67
CA LEU A 49 12.44 -2.10 -0.30
C LEU A 49 13.22 -3.39 -0.07
N THR A 50 14.05 -3.41 0.96
CA THR A 50 14.80 -4.59 1.36
C THR A 50 14.12 -5.23 2.56
N VAL A 51 13.69 -6.49 2.40
CA VAL A 51 13.08 -7.29 3.45
C VAL A 51 13.85 -8.58 3.62
N PRO A 52 13.90 -9.17 4.85
CA PRO A 52 14.64 -10.42 5.08
C PRO A 52 14.08 -11.56 4.25
N VAL A 53 14.95 -12.42 3.73
CA VAL A 53 14.68 -13.67 3.02
C VAL A 53 13.87 -13.55 1.72
N PHE A 54 13.49 -12.36 1.31
CA PHE A 54 12.78 -12.15 0.04
C PHE A 54 13.61 -11.27 -0.89
N PRO A 55 13.40 -11.40 -2.23
CA PRO A 55 14.01 -10.49 -3.17
C PRO A 55 13.59 -9.06 -2.90
N GLN A 56 14.44 -8.12 -3.29
CA GLN A 56 14.14 -6.69 -3.15
C GLN A 56 12.86 -6.34 -3.92
N LEU A 57 11.99 -5.57 -3.31
CA LEU A 57 10.73 -5.13 -3.90
C LEU A 57 10.89 -3.73 -4.47
N HIS A 58 10.38 -3.51 -5.68
CA HIS A 58 10.48 -2.22 -6.37
C HIS A 58 9.07 -1.70 -6.63
N GLU A 59 8.71 -0.59 -6.00
CA GLU A 59 7.39 0.02 -6.12
C GLU A 59 7.50 1.40 -6.74
N ARG A 60 6.76 1.64 -7.81
CA ARG A 60 6.77 2.91 -8.53
C ARG A 60 5.50 3.70 -8.25
N LEU A 61 5.67 4.98 -7.91
CA LEU A 61 4.54 5.89 -7.75
C LEU A 61 4.02 6.30 -9.14
N ASP A 62 2.81 5.89 -9.48
CA ASP A 62 2.21 6.14 -10.78
C ASP A 62 1.37 7.41 -10.82
N ALA A 63 0.67 7.72 -9.73
CA ALA A 63 -0.17 8.91 -9.64
C ALA A 63 -0.35 9.32 -8.18
N ILE A 64 -0.54 10.60 -7.95
CA ILE A 64 -0.88 11.12 -6.62
C ILE A 64 -1.74 12.37 -6.78
N ASP A 65 -2.86 12.41 -6.09
CA ASP A 65 -3.79 13.53 -6.07
C ASP A 65 -4.05 13.93 -4.61
N PRO A 66 -3.34 14.94 -4.09
CA PRO A 66 -3.51 15.37 -2.70
C PRO A 66 -4.89 15.95 -2.40
N GLN A 67 -5.56 16.52 -3.39
CA GLN A 67 -6.88 17.11 -3.21
C GLN A 67 -7.93 16.03 -2.96
N GLU A 68 -7.91 14.98 -3.78
CA GLU A 68 -8.80 13.83 -3.63
C GLU A 68 -8.26 12.78 -2.66
N LYS A 69 -7.02 12.92 -2.22
CA LYS A 69 -6.32 11.98 -1.35
C LYS A 69 -6.30 10.57 -1.95
N VAL A 70 -5.81 10.51 -3.18
CA VAL A 70 -5.67 9.27 -3.94
C VAL A 70 -4.21 9.09 -4.34
N LEU A 71 -3.71 7.86 -4.22
CA LEU A 71 -2.36 7.50 -4.63
C LEU A 71 -2.43 6.17 -5.38
N GLU A 72 -1.68 6.06 -6.48
CA GLU A 72 -1.58 4.83 -7.24
C GLU A 72 -0.10 4.45 -7.40
N TYR A 73 0.18 3.15 -7.29
CA TYR A 73 1.52 2.63 -7.48
C TYR A 73 1.47 1.26 -8.15
N SER A 74 2.61 0.82 -8.69
CA SER A 74 2.70 -0.46 -9.39
C SER A 74 3.96 -1.21 -9.03
N ILE A 75 3.90 -2.53 -9.16
CA ILE A 75 4.99 -3.45 -8.90
C ILE A 75 5.00 -4.49 -10.02
N PRO A 76 6.13 -4.70 -10.74
CA PRO A 76 6.13 -5.65 -11.85
C PRO A 76 5.93 -7.10 -11.42
N ALA A 77 6.45 -7.50 -10.25
CA ALA A 77 6.28 -8.85 -9.72
C ALA A 77 6.34 -8.82 -8.20
N VAL A 78 5.48 -9.62 -7.55
CA VAL A 78 5.46 -9.75 -6.10
C VAL A 78 5.44 -11.25 -5.78
N GLU A 79 6.61 -11.83 -5.54
CA GLU A 79 6.74 -13.27 -5.40
C GLU A 79 6.02 -13.85 -4.19
N TYR A 80 6.03 -13.15 -3.08
CA TYR A 80 5.46 -13.68 -1.85
C TYR A 80 3.93 -13.61 -1.77
N ILE A 81 3.26 -12.90 -2.68
CA ILE A 81 1.80 -12.95 -2.79
C ILE A 81 1.34 -13.51 -4.15
N LYS A 82 2.28 -14.08 -4.90
CA LYS A 82 2.02 -14.85 -6.13
C LYS A 82 1.26 -14.08 -7.21
N VAL A 83 1.67 -12.83 -7.44
CA VAL A 83 1.05 -11.99 -8.48
C VAL A 83 2.13 -11.31 -9.34
N LYS A 84 1.72 -10.90 -10.53
CA LYS A 84 2.52 -10.07 -11.43
C LYS A 84 1.64 -8.97 -12.02
N ASN A 85 2.27 -7.98 -12.64
CA ASN A 85 1.60 -6.84 -13.25
C ASN A 85 0.63 -6.18 -12.25
N TYR A 86 1.13 -6.00 -11.04
CA TYR A 86 0.36 -5.50 -9.92
C TYR A 86 0.27 -3.97 -9.97
N SER A 87 -0.95 -3.45 -9.88
CA SER A 87 -1.18 -2.01 -9.68
C SER A 87 -2.17 -1.83 -8.55
N ALA A 88 -1.92 -0.84 -7.70
CA ALA A 88 -2.70 -0.59 -6.51
C ALA A 88 -3.16 0.87 -6.43
N ARG A 89 -4.23 1.08 -5.68
CA ARG A 89 -4.80 2.40 -5.46
C ARG A 89 -5.21 2.52 -4.00
N ALA A 90 -4.79 3.61 -3.37
CA ALA A 90 -5.20 3.94 -2.01
C ALA A 90 -5.95 5.26 -2.04
N GLN A 91 -7.07 5.33 -1.34
CA GLN A 91 -7.86 6.55 -1.20
C GLN A 91 -8.25 6.76 0.24
N VAL A 92 -8.11 7.99 0.72
CA VAL A 92 -8.55 8.38 2.05
C VAL A 92 -9.79 9.25 1.92
N VAL A 93 -10.88 8.82 2.56
CA VAL A 93 -12.17 9.53 2.52
C VAL A 93 -12.44 10.13 3.89
N ASP A 94 -12.66 11.43 3.94
CA ASP A 94 -13.01 12.14 5.18
C ASP A 94 -14.44 11.79 5.58
N LEU A 95 -14.62 11.31 6.81
CA LEU A 95 -15.95 11.01 7.36
C LEU A 95 -16.44 12.10 8.31
N GLY A 96 -15.64 13.16 8.50
CA GLY A 96 -15.94 14.21 9.46
C GLY A 96 -15.61 13.80 10.90
N SER A 97 -15.65 14.77 11.80
CA SER A 97 -15.45 14.56 13.25
C SER A 97 -14.14 13.86 13.61
N GLY A 98 -13.07 14.12 12.84
CA GLY A 98 -11.76 13.53 13.09
C GLY A 98 -11.68 12.06 12.74
N ARG A 99 -12.50 11.57 11.81
CA ARG A 99 -12.53 10.18 11.36
C ARG A 99 -12.38 10.11 9.86
N CYS A 100 -11.85 9.01 9.37
CA CYS A 100 -11.73 8.76 7.93
C CYS A 100 -11.87 7.27 7.61
N ARG A 101 -11.99 6.99 6.32
CA ARG A 101 -12.00 5.62 5.78
C ARG A 101 -10.92 5.52 4.72
N VAL A 102 -10.13 4.47 4.77
CA VAL A 102 -9.16 4.14 3.72
C VAL A 102 -9.70 2.99 2.89
N LEU A 103 -9.67 3.17 1.57
CA LEU A 103 -9.96 2.12 0.61
C LEU A 103 -8.65 1.78 -0.08
N TRP A 104 -8.28 0.50 -0.07
CA TRP A 104 -7.05 0.04 -0.71
C TRP A 104 -7.41 -1.10 -1.65
N SER A 105 -7.06 -0.95 -2.93
CA SER A 105 -7.43 -1.92 -3.96
C SER A 105 -6.26 -2.23 -4.88
N CYS A 106 -6.34 -3.35 -5.56
CA CYS A 106 -5.37 -3.70 -6.58
C CYS A 106 -5.99 -4.48 -7.72
N ARG A 107 -5.25 -4.50 -8.82
CA ARG A 107 -5.48 -5.39 -9.95
C ARG A 107 -4.16 -6.05 -10.29
N ALA A 108 -4.19 -7.36 -10.52
CA ALA A 108 -2.99 -8.12 -10.80
C ALA A 108 -3.35 -9.41 -11.54
N GLU A 109 -2.33 -10.14 -11.97
CA GLU A 109 -2.48 -11.47 -12.54
C GLU A 109 -1.86 -12.48 -11.59
N ALA A 110 -2.52 -13.63 -11.41
CA ALA A 110 -1.97 -14.68 -10.58
C ALA A 110 -0.74 -15.30 -11.27
N GLU A 111 0.30 -15.61 -10.50
CA GLU A 111 1.51 -16.24 -11.01
C GLU A 111 2.02 -17.27 -10.00
N GLY A 112 2.09 -18.52 -10.41
CA GLY A 112 2.54 -19.61 -9.54
C GLY A 112 1.50 -20.04 -8.51
N ALA A 113 0.25 -19.62 -8.66
CA ALA A 113 -0.85 -19.97 -7.78
C ALA A 113 -2.17 -19.74 -8.52
N SER A 114 -3.27 -20.25 -7.97
CA SER A 114 -4.61 -19.97 -8.51
C SER A 114 -5.01 -18.53 -8.22
N GLU A 115 -5.98 -18.01 -8.98
CA GLU A 115 -6.53 -16.68 -8.71
C GLU A 115 -7.11 -16.59 -7.30
N GLN A 116 -7.76 -17.65 -6.83
CA GLN A 116 -8.34 -17.67 -5.49
C GLN A 116 -7.27 -17.58 -4.42
N GLN A 117 -6.19 -18.34 -4.56
CA GLN A 117 -5.08 -18.31 -3.60
C GLN A 117 -4.42 -16.93 -3.59
N ALA A 118 -4.13 -16.38 -4.77
CA ALA A 118 -3.51 -15.06 -4.89
C ALA A 118 -4.41 -13.97 -4.30
N SER A 119 -5.72 -14.05 -4.54
CA SER A 119 -6.69 -13.09 -3.98
C SER A 119 -6.73 -13.18 -2.45
N ASP A 120 -6.77 -14.39 -1.90
CA ASP A 120 -6.83 -14.59 -0.45
C ASP A 120 -5.56 -14.06 0.23
N GLU A 121 -4.39 -14.34 -0.33
CA GLU A 121 -3.11 -13.87 0.21
C GLU A 121 -2.99 -12.34 0.13
N THR A 122 -3.42 -11.75 -0.97
CA THR A 122 -3.42 -10.29 -1.15
C THR A 122 -4.36 -9.62 -0.15
N ARG A 123 -5.55 -10.18 0.04
CA ARG A 123 -6.53 -9.67 1.01
C ARG A 123 -5.98 -9.69 2.43
N ALA A 124 -5.37 -10.82 2.82
CA ALA A 124 -4.78 -10.96 4.15
C ALA A 124 -3.64 -9.95 4.35
N PHE A 125 -2.82 -9.73 3.34
CA PHE A 125 -1.74 -8.75 3.39
C PHE A 125 -2.29 -7.33 3.57
N TYR A 126 -3.35 -6.97 2.83
CA TYR A 126 -3.96 -5.65 2.94
C TYR A 126 -4.60 -5.41 4.30
N GLU A 127 -5.25 -6.44 4.85
CA GLU A 127 -5.82 -6.34 6.20
C GLU A 127 -4.72 -6.05 7.22
N ALA A 128 -3.59 -6.74 7.11
CA ALA A 128 -2.44 -6.49 7.98
C ALA A 128 -1.89 -5.07 7.78
N MET A 129 -1.75 -4.66 6.53
CA MET A 129 -1.19 -3.36 6.17
C MET A 129 -2.02 -2.21 6.73
N LEU A 130 -3.34 -2.28 6.60
CA LEU A 130 -4.22 -1.26 7.17
C LEU A 130 -4.14 -1.23 8.70
N GLY A 131 -3.91 -2.38 9.33
CA GLY A 131 -3.66 -2.46 10.76
C GLY A 131 -2.35 -1.79 11.18
N TRP A 132 -1.30 -1.93 10.38
CA TRP A 132 -0.01 -1.31 10.65
C TRP A 132 -0.09 0.22 10.64
N ILE A 133 -0.88 0.78 9.74
CA ILE A 133 -1.09 2.23 9.69
C ILE A 133 -1.73 2.69 11.01
N ASN A 134 -2.73 1.99 11.49
CA ASN A 134 -3.39 2.32 12.74
C ASN A 134 -2.42 2.24 13.93
N ASP A 135 -1.65 1.15 14.00
CA ASP A 135 -0.67 0.95 15.07
C ASP A 135 0.39 2.06 15.08
N TYR A 136 0.86 2.44 13.89
CA TYR A 136 1.84 3.51 13.74
C TYR A 136 1.29 4.85 14.26
N LEU A 137 0.04 5.17 13.93
CA LEU A 137 -0.58 6.42 14.36
C LEU A 137 -0.86 6.44 15.87
N GLU A 138 -1.21 5.30 16.45
CA GLU A 138 -1.44 5.19 17.89
C GLU A 138 -0.17 5.37 18.71
N GLN A 139 0.99 5.10 18.14
CA GLN A 139 2.29 5.19 18.80
C GLN A 139 2.95 6.56 18.69
N ARG A 140 2.34 7.50 17.98
CA ARG A 140 2.91 8.82 17.77
C ARG A 140 2.61 9.78 18.90
#